data_b9d1d09d03f5f1d3247a0f76d2783bc7
#
_entry.id   b9d1d09d03f5f1d3247a0f76d2783bc7
#
_cell.length_a   1.000
_cell.length_b   1.000
_cell.length_c   1.000
_cell.angle_alpha   90.00
_cell.angle_beta   90.00
_cell.angle_gamma   90.00
#
_symmetry.space_group_name_H-M   'P 1'
#
loop_
_entity.id
_entity.type
_entity.pdbx_description
1 polymer ?
#
loop_
_entity_poly.entity_id
_entity_poly.type
_entity_poly.pdbx_seq_one_letter_code
_entity_poly.pdbx_strand_id
1 'polypeptide(L)'
;SQQPVLAANWQRAEEAGAVCYTGHFAEKLIKEGDRVAGVFVRNAETGAYKKIMANNGVLLAGGDISNNPEMNAYYAPDLVLNGIQNMWSDMDAEGNFTNTGDCQKMGVWAGGRLQQKAAPMVHYMGAMSTIGAAPYLSLTLTGKRFTNEDISALQFQSAAERIPGKAFYTIFDAKWPEQLQAFQPR
;
A
#
# COMPACT_ATOMS: atom_id res chain seq x y z
N SER A 1 10.80 -5.69 11.57
CA SER A 1 9.81 -4.67 11.95
C SER A 1 10.26 -3.29 11.47
N GLN A 2 9.38 -2.51 10.84
CA GLN A 2 9.68 -1.12 10.42
C GLN A 2 9.52 -0.11 11.57
N GLN A 3 8.93 -0.53 12.69
CA GLN A 3 8.64 0.35 13.82
C GLN A 3 9.86 1.10 14.38
N PRO A 4 11.05 0.51 14.57
CA PRO A 4 12.20 1.26 15.08
C PRO A 4 12.65 2.37 14.12
N VAL A 5 12.52 2.15 12.80
CA VAL A 5 12.85 3.16 11.78
C VAL A 5 11.86 4.32 11.81
N LEU A 6 10.58 4.02 11.93
CA LEU A 6 9.54 5.04 12.05
C LEU A 6 9.73 5.88 13.31
N ALA A 7 9.99 5.25 14.46
CA ALA A 7 10.23 5.95 15.72
C ALA A 7 11.47 6.88 15.63
N ALA A 8 12.57 6.39 15.06
CA ALA A 8 13.77 7.19 14.87
C ALA A 8 13.56 8.37 13.92
N ASN A 9 12.80 8.16 12.83
CA ASN A 9 12.48 9.23 11.90
C ASN A 9 11.55 10.27 12.53
N TRP A 10 10.59 9.83 13.32
CA TRP A 10 9.71 10.72 14.08
C TRP A 10 10.50 11.61 15.03
N GLN A 11 11.35 11.01 15.87
CA GLN A 11 12.20 11.75 16.80
C GLN A 11 13.08 12.78 16.08
N ARG A 12 13.71 12.40 14.96
CA ARG A 12 14.52 13.34 14.16
C ARG A 12 13.72 14.48 13.57
N ALA A 13 12.48 14.24 13.16
CA ALA A 13 11.61 15.27 12.66
C ALA A 13 11.26 16.30 13.76
N GLU A 14 10.94 15.82 14.96
CA GLU A 14 10.68 16.69 16.12
C GLU A 14 11.93 17.51 16.51
N GLU A 15 13.10 16.88 16.58
CA GLU A 15 14.38 17.55 16.83
C GLU A 15 14.70 18.62 15.78
N ALA A 16 14.27 18.41 14.54
CA ALA A 16 14.40 19.39 13.45
C ALA A 16 13.31 20.48 13.47
N GLY A 17 12.42 20.46 14.45
CA GLY A 17 11.37 21.47 14.62
C GLY A 17 10.09 21.21 13.82
N ALA A 18 9.88 19.99 13.33
CA ALA A 18 8.63 19.63 12.69
C ALA A 18 7.48 19.63 13.72
N VAL A 19 6.33 20.14 13.31
CA VAL A 19 5.11 20.18 14.14
C VAL A 19 4.13 19.14 13.60
N CYS A 20 3.75 18.17 14.43
CA CYS A 20 2.74 17.20 14.09
C CYS A 20 1.35 17.63 14.58
N TYR A 21 0.38 17.55 13.70
CA TYR A 21 -1.02 17.78 14.01
C TYR A 21 -1.77 16.45 13.98
N THR A 22 -1.80 15.73 15.09
CA THR A 22 -2.62 14.52 15.24
C THR A 22 -4.11 14.88 15.27
N GLY A 23 -4.99 13.94 14.90
CA GLY A 23 -6.42 14.17 14.86
C GLY A 23 -6.88 15.24 13.85
N HIS A 24 -6.05 15.53 12.85
CA HIS A 24 -6.38 16.48 11.80
C HIS A 24 -6.37 15.80 10.43
N PHE A 25 -7.46 15.93 9.70
CA PHE A 25 -7.62 15.39 8.35
C PHE A 25 -7.40 16.48 7.31
N ALA A 26 -6.47 16.25 6.38
CA ALA A 26 -6.27 17.11 5.22
C ALA A 26 -7.41 16.89 4.24
N GLU A 27 -8.11 17.96 3.84
CA GLU A 27 -9.28 17.85 2.97
C GLU A 27 -9.13 18.56 1.63
N LYS A 28 -8.34 19.63 1.57
CA LYS A 28 -8.19 20.40 0.34
C LYS A 28 -6.85 21.14 0.31
N LEU A 29 -6.19 21.10 -0.85
CA LEU A 29 -5.02 21.92 -1.12
C LEU A 29 -5.42 23.39 -1.38
N ILE A 30 -4.58 24.32 -0.91
CA ILE A 30 -4.73 25.75 -1.16
C ILE A 30 -3.88 26.09 -2.38
N LYS A 31 -4.50 26.71 -3.39
CA LYS A 31 -3.79 27.24 -4.56
C LYS A 31 -3.69 28.76 -4.51
N GLU A 32 -2.55 29.26 -4.93
CA GLU A 32 -2.29 30.67 -5.22
C GLU A 32 -1.71 30.72 -6.65
N GLY A 33 -2.56 31.07 -7.62
CA GLY A 33 -2.22 30.90 -9.03
C GLY A 33 -1.97 29.43 -9.38
N ASP A 34 -0.83 29.12 -9.96
CA ASP A 34 -0.43 27.77 -10.34
C ASP A 34 0.30 27.01 -9.24
N ARG A 35 0.56 27.63 -8.10
CA ARG A 35 1.29 27.04 -6.98
C ARG A 35 0.35 26.49 -5.92
N VAL A 36 0.69 25.32 -5.38
CA VAL A 36 0.10 24.82 -4.13
C VAL A 36 0.81 25.50 -2.96
N ALA A 37 0.06 26.33 -2.22
CA ALA A 37 0.57 27.19 -1.16
C ALA A 37 0.21 26.71 0.24
N GLY A 38 -0.51 25.61 0.39
CA GLY A 38 -0.90 25.10 1.69
C GLY A 38 -1.99 24.05 1.63
N VAL A 39 -2.59 23.76 2.77
CA VAL A 39 -3.64 22.78 2.94
C VAL A 39 -4.68 23.26 3.97
N PHE A 40 -5.95 22.96 3.73
CA PHE A 40 -7.00 23.02 4.73
C PHE A 40 -7.09 21.66 5.45
N VAL A 41 -7.06 21.72 6.77
CA VAL A 41 -7.21 20.57 7.63
C VAL A 41 -8.42 20.76 8.55
N ARG A 42 -9.13 19.68 8.82
CA ARG A 42 -10.26 19.64 9.76
C ARG A 42 -9.84 18.88 11.01
N ASN A 43 -10.06 19.46 12.16
CA ASN A 43 -9.93 18.76 13.43
C ASN A 43 -11.06 17.74 13.59
N ALA A 44 -10.74 16.49 13.92
CA ALA A 44 -11.71 15.40 14.02
C ALA A 44 -12.69 15.58 15.18
N GLU A 45 -12.23 16.12 16.30
CA GLU A 45 -13.04 16.26 17.52
C GLU A 45 -13.98 17.45 17.45
N THR A 46 -13.46 18.61 17.00
CA THR A 46 -14.19 19.87 17.04
C THR A 46 -14.88 20.21 15.73
N GLY A 47 -14.52 19.54 14.64
CA GLY A 47 -14.96 19.92 13.30
C GLY A 47 -14.36 21.22 12.75
N ALA A 48 -13.54 21.92 13.54
CA ALA A 48 -12.98 23.20 13.16
C ALA A 48 -11.93 23.07 12.05
N TYR A 49 -11.95 24.02 11.13
CA TYR A 49 -10.98 24.08 10.04
C TYR A 49 -9.79 24.96 10.40
N LYS A 50 -8.62 24.51 9.98
CA LYS A 50 -7.37 25.26 10.06
C LYS A 50 -6.72 25.36 8.69
N LYS A 51 -6.18 26.54 8.37
CA LYS A 51 -5.37 26.78 7.20
C LYS A 51 -3.91 26.64 7.58
N ILE A 52 -3.17 25.77 6.94
CA ILE A 52 -1.74 25.59 7.10
C ILE A 52 -1.07 26.03 5.81
N MET A 53 -0.27 27.08 5.87
CA MET A 53 0.47 27.60 4.72
C MET A 53 1.84 26.94 4.62
N ALA A 54 2.30 26.72 3.39
CA ALA A 54 3.57 26.10 3.07
C ALA A 54 4.43 27.00 2.19
N ASN A 55 5.64 27.30 2.66
CA ASN A 55 6.58 28.16 1.92
C ASN A 55 7.13 27.48 0.67
N ASN A 56 7.43 26.16 0.75
CA ASN A 56 8.11 25.43 -0.32
C ASN A 56 7.19 24.47 -1.10
N GLY A 57 6.01 24.14 -0.56
CA GLY A 57 5.06 23.21 -1.16
C GLY A 57 4.48 22.25 -0.15
N VAL A 58 3.63 21.33 -0.63
CA VAL A 58 2.96 20.31 0.18
C VAL A 58 3.32 18.92 -0.37
N LEU A 59 3.85 18.07 0.50
CA LEU A 59 4.07 16.66 0.17
C LEU A 59 2.82 15.86 0.52
N LEU A 60 2.27 15.14 -0.46
CA LEU A 60 1.14 14.24 -0.28
C LEU A 60 1.66 12.82 0.01
N ALA A 61 1.47 12.36 1.24
CA ALA A 61 1.92 11.05 1.71
C ALA A 61 0.79 10.30 2.45
N GLY A 62 -0.44 10.44 1.98
CA GLY A 62 -1.65 9.90 2.63
C GLY A 62 -2.02 8.49 2.21
N GLY A 63 -1.06 7.67 1.82
CA GLY A 63 -1.31 6.27 1.45
C GLY A 63 -1.81 6.08 0.02
N ASP A 64 -2.37 4.93 -0.24
CA ASP A 64 -2.83 4.47 -1.55
C ASP A 64 -4.36 4.55 -1.73
N ILE A 65 -4.91 3.77 -2.64
CA ILE A 65 -6.34 3.71 -2.98
C ILE A 65 -6.98 2.37 -2.62
N SER A 66 -6.29 1.52 -1.88
CA SER A 66 -6.67 0.10 -1.67
C SER A 66 -8.08 -0.09 -1.10
N ASN A 67 -8.57 0.87 -0.35
CA ASN A 67 -9.91 0.84 0.24
C ASN A 67 -10.91 1.82 -0.40
N ASN A 68 -10.64 2.23 -1.66
CA ASN A 68 -11.59 2.99 -2.46
C ASN A 68 -12.13 2.12 -3.59
N PRO A 69 -13.34 1.54 -3.47
CA PRO A 69 -13.89 0.62 -4.48
C PRO A 69 -14.03 1.26 -5.87
N GLU A 70 -14.39 2.53 -5.94
CA GLU A 70 -14.55 3.25 -7.20
C GLU A 70 -13.22 3.45 -7.90
N MET A 71 -12.20 3.89 -7.17
CA MET A 71 -10.85 4.03 -7.72
C MET A 71 -10.24 2.67 -8.09
N ASN A 72 -10.49 1.65 -7.28
CA ASN A 72 -10.04 0.29 -7.57
C ASN A 72 -10.68 -0.25 -8.86
N ALA A 73 -11.97 -0.02 -9.09
CA ALA A 73 -12.64 -0.45 -10.31
C ALA A 73 -12.02 0.20 -11.57
N TYR A 74 -11.53 1.42 -11.45
CA TYR A 74 -10.92 2.13 -12.57
C TYR A 74 -9.43 1.83 -12.73
N TYR A 75 -8.66 1.89 -11.63
CA TYR A 75 -7.20 1.79 -11.67
C TYR A 75 -6.67 0.37 -11.49
N ALA A 76 -7.43 -0.51 -10.88
CA ALA A 76 -7.06 -1.89 -10.58
C ALA A 76 -8.24 -2.85 -10.77
N PRO A 77 -8.82 -2.94 -11.98
CA PRO A 77 -10.03 -3.73 -12.23
C PRO A 77 -9.84 -5.22 -11.90
N ASP A 78 -8.63 -5.73 -11.96
CA ASP A 78 -8.34 -7.13 -11.59
C ASP A 78 -8.65 -7.42 -10.12
N LEU A 79 -8.56 -6.43 -9.24
CA LEU A 79 -8.96 -6.58 -7.84
C LEU A 79 -10.44 -6.87 -7.71
N VAL A 80 -11.24 -6.05 -8.37
CA VAL A 80 -12.71 -6.17 -8.35
C VAL A 80 -13.15 -7.48 -8.99
N LEU A 81 -12.54 -7.85 -10.12
CA LEU A 81 -12.81 -9.12 -10.81
C LEU A 81 -12.44 -10.35 -9.95
N ASN A 82 -11.47 -10.22 -9.07
CA ASN A 82 -11.07 -11.26 -8.13
C ASN A 82 -11.83 -11.24 -6.81
N GLY A 83 -12.83 -10.37 -6.66
CA GLY A 83 -13.66 -10.26 -5.46
C GLY A 83 -12.97 -9.59 -4.27
N ILE A 84 -11.84 -8.92 -4.50
CA ILE A 84 -11.12 -8.20 -3.45
C ILE A 84 -11.67 -6.79 -3.37
N GLN A 85 -12.34 -6.49 -2.27
CA GLN A 85 -13.00 -5.20 -2.09
C GLN A 85 -12.21 -4.25 -1.19
N ASN A 86 -11.54 -4.76 -0.17
CA ASN A 86 -10.83 -3.97 0.83
C ASN A 86 -9.55 -4.67 1.27
N MET A 87 -8.58 -3.87 1.72
CA MET A 87 -7.36 -4.36 2.36
C MET A 87 -7.51 -4.23 3.88
N TRP A 88 -7.64 -5.34 4.56
CA TRP A 88 -7.90 -5.41 6.00
C TRP A 88 -6.81 -4.78 6.88
N SER A 89 -5.59 -4.65 6.37
CA SER A 89 -4.48 -4.03 7.09
C SER A 89 -4.56 -2.50 7.17
N ASP A 90 -5.44 -1.89 6.38
CA ASP A 90 -5.55 -0.44 6.25
C ASP A 90 -6.82 0.05 6.94
N MET A 91 -6.84 -0.10 8.26
CA MET A 91 -7.95 0.31 9.13
C MET A 91 -7.43 1.22 10.25
N ASP A 92 -8.25 2.16 10.65
CA ASP A 92 -8.01 2.95 11.86
C ASP A 92 -8.36 2.16 13.14
N ALA A 93 -8.17 2.77 14.31
CA ALA A 93 -8.44 2.14 15.60
C ALA A 93 -9.94 1.83 15.82
N GLU A 94 -10.82 2.54 15.13
CA GLU A 94 -12.27 2.39 15.19
C GLU A 94 -12.80 1.35 14.18
N GLY A 95 -11.91 0.78 13.35
CA GLY A 95 -12.25 -0.22 12.34
C GLY A 95 -12.75 0.35 11.01
N ASN A 96 -12.58 1.66 10.77
CA ASN A 96 -12.87 2.24 9.48
C ASN A 96 -11.73 2.01 8.51
N PHE A 97 -12.05 1.72 7.26
CA PHE A 97 -11.05 1.58 6.22
C PHE A 97 -10.39 2.93 5.92
N THR A 98 -9.06 2.93 5.93
CA THR A 98 -8.21 4.04 5.50
C THR A 98 -7.71 3.82 4.06
N ASN A 99 -6.78 4.63 3.57
CA ASN A 99 -6.24 4.52 2.20
C ASN A 99 -7.34 4.62 1.12
N THR A 100 -8.16 5.65 1.25
CA THR A 100 -9.28 5.91 0.33
C THR A 100 -8.92 6.83 -0.84
N GLY A 101 -7.64 7.12 -1.03
CA GLY A 101 -7.14 7.92 -2.14
C GLY A 101 -7.34 9.43 -1.98
N ASP A 102 -7.46 9.92 -0.75
CA ASP A 102 -7.74 11.34 -0.51
C ASP A 102 -6.61 12.25 -0.98
N CYS A 103 -5.36 11.86 -0.79
CA CYS A 103 -4.22 12.61 -1.31
C CYS A 103 -4.19 12.63 -2.84
N GLN A 104 -4.52 11.52 -3.49
CA GLN A 104 -4.63 11.43 -4.94
C GLN A 104 -5.74 12.35 -5.47
N LYS A 105 -6.91 12.33 -4.85
CA LYS A 105 -8.03 13.23 -5.18
C LYS A 105 -7.65 14.70 -5.00
N MET A 106 -7.05 15.06 -3.87
CA MET A 106 -6.60 16.43 -3.62
C MET A 106 -5.58 16.89 -4.65
N GLY A 107 -4.65 16.02 -5.04
CA GLY A 107 -3.66 16.32 -6.07
C GLY A 107 -4.32 16.59 -7.44
N VAL A 108 -5.31 15.80 -7.82
CA VAL A 108 -6.06 16.00 -9.07
C VAL A 108 -6.88 17.29 -9.03
N TRP A 109 -7.57 17.57 -7.93
CA TRP A 109 -8.33 18.81 -7.77
C TRP A 109 -7.45 20.07 -7.79
N ALA A 110 -6.19 19.93 -7.41
CA ALA A 110 -5.20 21.00 -7.53
C ALA A 110 -4.63 21.19 -8.95
N GLY A 111 -5.00 20.32 -9.90
CA GLY A 111 -4.54 20.36 -11.30
C GLY A 111 -3.47 19.32 -11.64
N GLY A 112 -3.18 18.41 -10.72
CA GLY A 112 -2.31 17.26 -10.95
C GLY A 112 -2.97 16.20 -11.83
N ARG A 113 -2.18 15.20 -12.22
CA ARG A 113 -2.66 14.05 -13.02
C ARG A 113 -2.25 12.75 -12.34
N LEU A 114 -3.17 11.82 -12.29
CA LEU A 114 -2.85 10.43 -11.98
C LEU A 114 -2.40 9.70 -13.25
N GLN A 115 -1.63 8.64 -13.05
CA GLN A 115 -1.25 7.75 -14.14
C GLN A 115 -2.51 7.20 -14.82
N GLN A 116 -2.54 7.25 -16.15
CA GLN A 116 -3.74 6.89 -16.93
C GLN A 116 -3.98 5.38 -17.03
N LYS A 117 -2.96 4.57 -16.79
CA LYS A 117 -3.12 3.11 -16.73
C LYS A 117 -2.80 2.65 -15.33
N ALA A 118 -3.59 1.69 -14.88
CA ALA A 118 -3.42 1.04 -13.61
C ALA A 118 -1.96 0.69 -13.38
N ALA A 119 -1.38 1.22 -12.34
CA ALA A 119 -0.28 0.54 -11.71
C ALA A 119 -0.84 -0.80 -11.23
N PRO A 120 -0.22 -1.94 -11.54
CA PRO A 120 -0.66 -3.19 -10.98
C PRO A 120 -0.65 -3.05 -9.46
N MET A 121 -1.83 -3.11 -8.86
CA MET A 121 -1.89 -3.21 -7.41
C MET A 121 -1.38 -4.58 -7.03
N VAL A 122 -0.44 -4.58 -6.13
CA VAL A 122 0.17 -5.81 -5.68
C VAL A 122 -0.59 -6.33 -4.48
N HIS A 123 -1.20 -7.49 -4.62
CA HIS A 123 -1.79 -8.21 -3.52
C HIS A 123 -0.69 -8.91 -2.74
N TYR A 124 -0.41 -8.45 -1.56
CA TYR A 124 0.70 -8.95 -0.76
C TYR A 124 0.42 -10.30 -0.08
N MET A 125 -0.82 -10.77 -0.03
CA MET A 125 -1.21 -11.83 0.90
C MET A 125 -1.51 -13.18 0.26
N GLY A 126 -1.63 -13.27 -1.06
CA GLY A 126 -2.12 -14.49 -1.70
C GLY A 126 -1.07 -15.52 -2.07
N ALA A 127 0.18 -15.12 -2.26
CA ALA A 127 1.23 -15.99 -2.78
C ALA A 127 2.25 -16.46 -1.73
N MET A 128 2.09 -16.06 -0.48
CA MET A 128 2.93 -16.57 0.58
C MET A 128 2.40 -17.93 1.01
N SER A 129 3.18 -18.99 0.78
CA SER A 129 2.90 -20.29 1.36
C SER A 129 2.88 -20.18 2.88
N THR A 130 2.23 -21.09 3.55
CA THR A 130 2.21 -21.21 5.02
C THR A 130 3.62 -21.32 5.63
N ILE A 131 4.62 -21.61 4.83
CA ILE A 131 6.04 -21.73 5.21
C ILE A 131 6.89 -20.53 4.78
N GLY A 132 6.27 -19.40 4.38
CA GLY A 132 6.96 -18.15 4.04
C GLY A 132 7.37 -18.02 2.57
N ALA A 133 8.17 -17.00 2.29
CA ALA A 133 8.63 -16.64 0.94
C ALA A 133 9.94 -17.37 0.55
N ALA A 134 10.10 -18.63 0.93
CA ALA A 134 11.26 -19.41 0.53
C ALA A 134 11.08 -19.95 -0.91
N PRO A 135 12.16 -20.07 -1.69
CA PRO A 135 12.11 -20.48 -3.09
C PRO A 135 11.91 -22.01 -3.25
N TYR A 136 10.83 -22.54 -2.66
CA TYR A 136 10.44 -23.94 -2.83
C TYR A 136 9.75 -24.16 -4.16
N LEU A 137 9.98 -25.33 -4.75
CA LEU A 137 9.38 -25.73 -6.02
C LEU A 137 7.86 -25.53 -6.00
N SER A 138 7.36 -24.77 -6.94
CA SER A 138 5.94 -24.43 -7.05
C SER A 138 5.35 -24.95 -8.35
N LEU A 139 4.32 -25.78 -8.24
CA LEU A 139 3.67 -26.46 -9.35
C LEU A 139 2.20 -26.05 -9.46
N THR A 140 1.73 -25.86 -10.69
CA THR A 140 0.30 -25.73 -10.97
C THR A 140 -0.46 -26.99 -10.51
N LEU A 141 -1.79 -26.91 -10.46
CA LEU A 141 -2.64 -28.08 -10.15
C LEU A 141 -2.45 -29.26 -11.15
N THR A 142 -1.86 -28.99 -12.31
CA THR A 142 -1.52 -30.02 -13.32
C THR A 142 -0.07 -30.49 -13.23
N GLY A 143 0.67 -30.12 -12.17
CA GLY A 143 2.04 -30.54 -11.94
C GLY A 143 3.11 -29.82 -12.78
N LYS A 144 2.78 -28.71 -13.42
CA LYS A 144 3.75 -27.93 -14.22
C LYS A 144 4.33 -26.79 -13.40
N ARG A 145 5.64 -26.62 -13.46
CA ARG A 145 6.31 -25.43 -12.95
C ARG A 145 5.86 -24.21 -13.76
N PHE A 146 5.51 -23.10 -13.11
CA PHE A 146 4.95 -21.92 -13.78
C PHE A 146 5.81 -20.67 -13.68
N THR A 147 6.78 -20.66 -12.78
CA THR A 147 7.71 -19.52 -12.62
C THR A 147 9.05 -19.98 -12.02
N ASN A 148 10.02 -19.09 -12.00
CA ASN A 148 11.19 -19.22 -11.15
C ASN A 148 10.81 -18.82 -9.73
N GLU A 149 11.14 -19.62 -8.75
CA GLU A 149 10.81 -19.36 -7.34
C GLU A 149 11.78 -18.39 -6.66
N ASP A 150 12.98 -18.19 -7.23
CA ASP A 150 13.98 -17.22 -6.74
C ASP A 150 13.72 -15.82 -7.35
N ILE A 151 12.53 -15.30 -7.10
CA ILE A 151 12.08 -13.96 -7.51
C ILE A 151 11.41 -13.28 -6.31
N SER A 152 11.17 -11.97 -6.42
CA SER A 152 10.46 -11.27 -5.35
C SER A 152 9.05 -11.84 -5.13
N ALA A 153 8.56 -11.78 -3.89
CA ALA A 153 7.21 -12.22 -3.56
C ALA A 153 6.14 -11.58 -4.44
N LEU A 154 6.34 -10.33 -4.86
CA LEU A 154 5.45 -9.59 -5.74
C LEU A 154 5.40 -10.17 -7.16
N GLN A 155 6.57 -10.53 -7.70
CA GLN A 155 6.67 -11.15 -9.03
C GLN A 155 6.08 -12.57 -9.00
N PHE A 156 6.35 -13.32 -7.92
CA PHE A 156 5.79 -14.66 -7.73
C PHE A 156 4.26 -14.61 -7.70
N GLN A 157 3.69 -13.68 -6.95
CA GLN A 157 2.25 -13.47 -6.90
C GLN A 157 1.66 -13.14 -8.26
N SER A 158 2.26 -12.22 -9.01
CA SER A 158 1.81 -11.88 -10.36
C SER A 158 1.84 -13.08 -11.31
N ALA A 159 2.79 -14.00 -11.13
CA ALA A 159 2.83 -15.27 -11.88
C ALA A 159 1.70 -16.21 -11.43
N ALA A 160 1.47 -16.33 -10.12
CA ALA A 160 0.43 -17.17 -9.55
C ALA A 160 -1.00 -16.73 -9.95
N GLU A 161 -1.23 -15.45 -10.09
CA GLU A 161 -2.53 -14.91 -10.55
C GLU A 161 -2.87 -15.26 -12.00
N ARG A 162 -1.86 -15.59 -12.81
CA ARG A 162 -2.03 -15.92 -14.23
C ARG A 162 -2.24 -17.40 -14.51
N ILE A 163 -2.04 -18.28 -13.54
CA ILE A 163 -2.26 -19.71 -13.73
C ILE A 163 -3.75 -20.08 -13.59
N PRO A 164 -4.22 -21.08 -14.34
CA PRO A 164 -5.58 -21.57 -14.21
C PRO A 164 -5.90 -22.00 -12.78
N GLY A 165 -7.05 -21.57 -12.27
CA GLY A 165 -7.50 -21.88 -10.91
C GLY A 165 -6.83 -21.06 -9.80
N LYS A 166 -5.81 -20.23 -10.12
CA LYS A 166 -5.08 -19.36 -9.17
C LYS A 166 -4.63 -20.10 -7.90
N ALA A 167 -4.32 -21.39 -8.03
CA ALA A 167 -3.88 -22.27 -6.97
C ALA A 167 -2.67 -23.09 -7.43
N PHE A 168 -1.77 -23.38 -6.51
CA PHE A 168 -0.56 -24.12 -6.78
C PHE A 168 -0.16 -24.97 -5.56
N TYR A 169 0.68 -25.97 -5.81
CA TYR A 169 1.31 -26.77 -4.77
C TYR A 169 2.71 -26.24 -4.52
N THR A 170 3.10 -26.12 -3.26
CA THR A 170 4.47 -25.90 -2.86
C THR A 170 5.06 -27.21 -2.37
N ILE A 171 6.17 -27.65 -2.96
CA ILE A 171 6.83 -28.93 -2.68
C ILE A 171 8.09 -28.66 -1.85
N PHE A 172 8.18 -29.29 -0.72
CA PHE A 172 9.33 -29.23 0.19
C PHE A 172 9.55 -30.58 0.89
N ASP A 173 10.75 -30.82 1.35
CA ASP A 173 11.10 -32.01 2.13
C ASP A 173 11.09 -31.80 3.66
N ALA A 174 11.45 -32.82 4.42
CA ALA A 174 11.47 -32.75 5.88
C ALA A 174 12.53 -31.78 6.43
N LYS A 175 13.47 -31.29 5.62
CA LYS A 175 14.50 -30.31 6.01
C LYS A 175 14.05 -28.86 5.85
N TRP A 176 12.80 -28.64 5.47
CA TRP A 176 12.26 -27.28 5.27
C TRP A 176 12.52 -26.30 6.43
N PRO A 177 12.53 -26.70 7.73
CA PRO A 177 12.79 -25.73 8.80
C PRO A 177 14.23 -25.19 8.77
N GLU A 178 15.21 -26.04 8.42
CA GLU A 178 16.62 -25.64 8.27
C GLU A 178 16.81 -24.78 7.03
N GLN A 179 16.19 -25.17 5.93
CA GLN A 179 16.20 -24.45 4.67
C GLN A 179 15.59 -23.07 4.81
N LEU A 180 14.46 -22.95 5.51
CA LEU A 180 13.79 -21.68 5.74
C LEU A 180 14.68 -20.65 6.45
N GLN A 181 15.47 -21.11 7.43
CA GLN A 181 16.42 -20.24 8.13
C GLN A 181 17.52 -19.72 7.19
N ALA A 182 17.96 -20.52 6.23
CA ALA A 182 18.97 -20.12 5.24
C ALA A 182 18.45 -19.09 4.23
N PHE A 183 17.15 -19.06 3.96
CA PHE A 183 16.51 -18.15 3.02
C PHE A 183 16.01 -16.84 3.66
N GLN A 184 16.03 -16.72 4.97
CA GLN A 184 15.66 -15.46 5.60
C GLN A 184 16.70 -14.39 5.30
N PRO A 185 16.28 -13.20 4.86
CA PRO A 185 17.21 -12.09 4.69
C PRO A 185 17.86 -11.77 6.03
N ARG A 186 19.19 -11.71 6.02
CA ARG A 186 20.00 -11.33 7.18
C ARG A 186 19.87 -9.85 7.50
#